data_fca4f1166a1644a7de6e191eb618fa85
#
_entry.id   fca4f1166a1644a7de6e191eb618fa85
#
_cell.length_a   1.000
_cell.length_b   1.000
_cell.length_c   1.000
_cell.angle_alpha   90.00
_cell.angle_beta   90.00
_cell.angle_gamma   90.00
#
_symmetry.space_group_name_H-M   'P 1'
#
loop_
_entity.id
_entity.type
_entity.pdbx_description
1 polymer ?
#
loop_
_entity_poly.entity_id
_entity_poly.type
_entity_poly.pdbx_seq_one_letter_code
_entity_poly.pdbx_strand_id
1 'polypeptide(L)'
;TVLSDKELSIDQNRSKVIEITNPVFSFSLMAKLSLGKVHWSRFNAKQRAEFIDLFTDLFENFYIDKLDFFSNETVVFQPATIVKQNKVLIQTALISKGTQYSMLYKMFKTKNGWRIYDFEIEGVSILRSYRSQYHHFLKKGGIEGLLAKMREIKENKKK
;
A
#
# COMPACT_ATOMS: atom_id res chain seq x y z
N THR A 1 -16.89 7.22 -12.43
CA THR A 1 -15.71 6.64 -11.72
C THR A 1 -14.46 7.30 -12.27
N VAL A 2 -13.52 7.75 -11.45
CA VAL A 2 -12.32 8.53 -11.87
C VAL A 2 -11.50 7.81 -12.94
N LEU A 3 -11.52 6.46 -12.97
CA LEU A 3 -10.79 5.63 -13.93
C LEU A 3 -11.45 5.51 -15.31
N SER A 4 -12.68 5.96 -15.47
CA SER A 4 -13.43 5.90 -16.74
C SER A 4 -13.52 7.25 -17.46
N ASP A 5 -12.90 8.28 -16.93
CA ASP A 5 -12.91 9.63 -17.51
C ASP A 5 -11.90 9.68 -18.66
N LYS A 6 -12.37 9.44 -19.86
CA LYS A 6 -11.56 9.39 -21.10
C LYS A 6 -10.95 10.74 -21.53
N GLU A 7 -11.30 11.83 -20.82
CA GLU A 7 -10.82 13.18 -21.14
C GLU A 7 -9.52 13.56 -20.40
N LEU A 8 -9.09 12.73 -19.41
CA LEU A 8 -7.92 13.03 -18.60
C LEU A 8 -6.68 12.32 -19.13
N SER A 9 -5.54 13.00 -19.08
CA SER A 9 -4.25 12.35 -19.34
C SER A 9 -3.94 11.29 -18.27
N ILE A 10 -3.06 10.34 -18.60
CA ILE A 10 -2.60 9.28 -17.67
C ILE A 10 -2.09 9.90 -16.36
N ASP A 11 -1.31 10.99 -16.44
CA ASP A 11 -0.76 11.68 -15.26
C ASP A 11 -1.83 12.37 -14.41
N GLN A 12 -2.87 12.93 -15.03
CA GLN A 12 -4.00 13.52 -14.31
C GLN A 12 -4.83 12.45 -13.58
N ASN A 13 -5.04 11.30 -14.21
CA ASN A 13 -5.71 10.16 -13.58
C ASN A 13 -4.90 9.64 -12.39
N ARG A 14 -3.56 9.49 -12.53
CA ARG A 14 -2.66 9.11 -11.43
C ARG A 14 -2.79 10.07 -10.25
N SER A 15 -2.70 11.38 -10.51
CA SER A 15 -2.78 12.40 -9.46
C SER A 15 -4.11 12.35 -8.71
N LYS A 16 -5.23 12.20 -9.41
CA LYS A 16 -6.56 12.04 -8.79
C LYS A 16 -6.66 10.78 -7.94
N VAL A 17 -6.11 9.67 -8.41
CA VAL A 17 -6.10 8.41 -7.63
C VAL A 17 -5.30 8.59 -6.35
N ILE A 18 -4.13 9.21 -6.40
CA ILE A 18 -3.29 9.51 -5.23
C ILE A 18 -4.05 10.40 -4.25
N GLU A 19 -4.69 11.46 -4.73
CA GLU A 19 -5.47 12.38 -3.90
C GLU A 19 -6.61 11.67 -3.15
N ILE A 20 -7.29 10.73 -3.81
CA ILE A 20 -8.38 9.96 -3.19
C ILE A 20 -7.86 8.90 -2.23
N THR A 21 -6.74 8.26 -2.54
CA THR A 21 -6.23 7.12 -1.74
C THR A 21 -5.39 7.55 -0.55
N ASN A 22 -4.63 8.65 -0.64
CA ASN A 22 -3.77 9.14 0.45
C ASN A 22 -4.51 9.34 1.78
N PRO A 23 -5.73 9.93 1.82
CA PRO A 23 -6.46 10.04 3.07
C PRO A 23 -7.01 8.71 3.60
N VAL A 24 -7.01 7.66 2.81
CA VAL A 24 -7.55 6.34 3.19
C VAL A 24 -6.46 5.43 3.78
N PHE A 25 -5.22 5.52 3.30
CA PHE A 25 -4.10 4.72 3.78
C PHE A 25 -3.31 5.40 4.91
N SER A 26 -2.72 4.62 5.79
CA SER A 26 -1.76 5.09 6.78
C SER A 26 -0.35 4.65 6.37
N PHE A 27 0.25 5.33 5.39
CA PHE A 27 1.56 4.96 4.84
C PHE A 27 2.66 4.89 5.90
N SER A 28 2.69 5.82 6.86
CA SER A 28 3.68 5.79 7.94
C SER A 28 3.56 4.55 8.83
N LEU A 29 2.32 4.11 9.13
CA LEU A 29 2.10 2.88 9.88
C LEU A 29 2.40 1.65 9.02
N MET A 30 2.00 1.66 7.75
CA MET A 30 2.29 0.58 6.80
C MET A 30 3.81 0.38 6.63
N ALA A 31 4.57 1.45 6.43
CA ALA A 31 6.03 1.44 6.35
C ALA A 31 6.65 0.84 7.63
N LYS A 32 6.23 1.31 8.80
CA LYS A 32 6.68 0.76 10.09
C LYS A 32 6.38 -0.73 10.23
N LEU A 33 5.17 -1.15 9.86
CA LEU A 33 4.75 -2.55 9.96
C LEU A 33 5.46 -3.44 8.93
N SER A 34 5.78 -2.92 7.76
CA SER A 34 6.52 -3.67 6.73
C SER A 34 7.96 -3.98 7.13
N LEU A 35 8.61 -3.14 7.94
CA LEU A 35 9.91 -3.45 8.55
C LEU A 35 9.78 -4.38 9.76
N GLY A 36 8.68 -4.28 10.49
CA GLY A 36 8.50 -4.94 11.77
C GLY A 36 9.29 -4.28 12.91
N LYS A 37 8.91 -4.60 14.15
CA LYS A 37 9.41 -3.93 15.35
C LYS A 37 10.94 -3.95 15.49
N VAL A 38 11.56 -5.11 15.23
CA VAL A 38 13.00 -5.33 15.41
C VAL A 38 13.81 -4.45 14.45
N HIS A 39 13.48 -4.45 13.17
CA HIS A 39 14.22 -3.64 12.20
C HIS A 39 13.92 -2.16 12.36
N TRP A 40 12.64 -1.79 12.58
CA TRP A 40 12.25 -0.41 12.80
C TRP A 40 13.00 0.27 13.95
N SER A 41 13.24 -0.43 15.06
CA SER A 41 13.97 0.14 16.21
C SER A 41 15.43 0.49 15.91
N ARG A 42 16.03 -0.16 14.90
CA ARG A 42 17.43 0.06 14.49
C ARG A 42 17.62 1.27 13.58
N PHE A 43 16.54 1.79 12.97
CA PHE A 43 16.59 2.97 12.13
C PHE A 43 16.61 4.22 13.00
N ASN A 44 17.49 5.17 12.68
CA ASN A 44 17.45 6.51 13.27
C ASN A 44 16.32 7.36 12.68
N ALA A 45 16.09 8.56 13.21
CA ALA A 45 14.96 9.42 12.80
C ALA A 45 15.03 9.79 11.30
N LYS A 46 16.22 10.11 10.78
CA LYS A 46 16.42 10.46 9.36
C LYS A 46 16.14 9.27 8.45
N GLN A 47 16.65 8.09 8.79
CA GLN A 47 16.42 6.86 8.04
C GLN A 47 14.96 6.44 8.06
N ARG A 48 14.23 6.63 9.18
CA ARG A 48 12.79 6.38 9.25
C ARG A 48 12.01 7.30 8.35
N ALA A 49 12.31 8.59 8.35
CA ALA A 49 11.66 9.57 7.48
C ALA A 49 11.87 9.19 6.01
N GLU A 50 13.11 8.96 5.61
CA GLU A 50 13.45 8.56 4.25
C GLU A 50 12.79 7.23 3.84
N PHE A 51 12.77 6.24 4.74
CA PHE A 51 12.11 4.96 4.47
C PHE A 51 10.61 5.13 4.25
N ILE A 52 9.94 5.97 5.06
CA ILE A 52 8.51 6.26 4.89
C ILE A 52 8.25 6.90 3.53
N ASP A 53 9.04 7.89 3.13
CA ASP A 53 8.90 8.58 1.85
C ASP A 53 9.09 7.61 0.68
N LEU A 54 10.16 6.83 0.69
CA LEU A 54 10.42 5.82 -0.33
C LEU A 54 9.33 4.74 -0.38
N PHE A 55 8.88 4.25 0.78
CA PHE A 55 7.81 3.27 0.87
C PHE A 55 6.51 3.82 0.28
N THR A 56 6.16 5.06 0.61
CA THR A 56 4.94 5.72 0.10
C THR A 56 4.99 5.81 -1.42
N ASP A 57 6.05 6.35 -1.98
CA ASP A 57 6.21 6.48 -3.44
C ASP A 57 6.16 5.12 -4.17
N LEU A 58 6.85 4.10 -3.64
CA LEU A 58 6.86 2.77 -4.25
C LEU A 58 5.50 2.08 -4.14
N PHE A 59 4.80 2.28 -3.03
CA PHE A 59 3.48 1.72 -2.82
C PHE A 59 2.42 2.40 -3.71
N GLU A 60 2.44 3.73 -3.81
CA GLU A 60 1.56 4.48 -4.71
C GLU A 60 1.73 4.04 -6.15
N ASN A 61 2.98 3.92 -6.62
CA ASN A 61 3.26 3.41 -7.96
C ASN A 61 2.76 1.98 -8.17
N PHE A 62 2.98 1.08 -7.19
CA PHE A 62 2.47 -0.28 -7.25
C PHE A 62 0.94 -0.32 -7.34
N TYR A 63 0.27 0.50 -6.52
CA TYR A 63 -1.18 0.55 -6.47
C TYR A 63 -1.76 1.08 -7.78
N ILE A 64 -1.19 2.16 -8.31
CA ILE A 64 -1.63 2.76 -9.57
C ILE A 64 -1.40 1.80 -10.75
N ASP A 65 -0.21 1.19 -10.85
CA ASP A 65 0.08 0.19 -11.89
C ASP A 65 -0.94 -0.98 -11.87
N LYS A 66 -1.49 -1.30 -10.69
CA LYS A 66 -2.55 -2.30 -10.58
C LYS A 66 -3.92 -1.78 -11.01
N LEU A 67 -4.21 -0.50 -10.74
CA LEU A 67 -5.48 0.10 -11.15
C LEU A 67 -5.62 0.24 -12.66
N ASP A 68 -4.52 0.42 -13.40
CA ASP A 68 -4.54 0.48 -14.87
C ASP A 68 -5.06 -0.83 -15.50
N PHE A 69 -4.95 -1.95 -14.78
CA PHE A 69 -5.57 -3.22 -15.20
C PHE A 69 -7.06 -3.32 -14.87
N PHE A 70 -7.61 -2.36 -14.11
CA PHE A 70 -8.98 -2.41 -13.55
C PHE A 70 -9.83 -1.26 -14.08
N SER A 71 -10.27 -1.31 -15.34
CA SER A 71 -11.06 -0.24 -15.96
C SER A 71 -12.59 -0.44 -15.93
N ASN A 72 -13.07 -1.67 -15.71
CA ASN A 72 -14.49 -2.01 -15.73
C ASN A 72 -14.88 -3.09 -14.70
N GLU A 73 -14.27 -3.06 -13.52
CA GLU A 73 -14.49 -4.05 -12.49
C GLU A 73 -15.65 -3.68 -11.57
N THR A 74 -16.27 -4.70 -11.03
CA THR A 74 -17.26 -4.57 -9.96
C THR A 74 -16.61 -4.92 -8.63
N VAL A 75 -16.73 -4.02 -7.65
CA VAL A 75 -16.31 -4.28 -6.28
C VAL A 75 -17.56 -4.53 -5.43
N VAL A 76 -17.63 -5.72 -4.84
CA VAL A 76 -18.70 -6.10 -3.91
C VAL A 76 -18.17 -6.02 -2.50
N PHE A 77 -18.77 -5.19 -1.67
CA PHE A 77 -18.42 -5.03 -0.26
C PHE A 77 -19.25 -5.97 0.61
N GLN A 78 -18.61 -6.58 1.59
CA GLN A 78 -19.29 -7.30 2.67
C GLN A 78 -19.39 -6.43 3.94
N PRO A 79 -20.30 -6.73 4.86
CA PRO A 79 -20.38 -6.03 6.14
C PRO A 79 -19.05 -6.05 6.88
N ALA A 80 -18.68 -4.91 7.49
CA ALA A 80 -17.46 -4.80 8.24
C ALA A 80 -17.47 -5.70 9.49
N THR A 81 -16.40 -6.45 9.71
CA THR A 81 -16.21 -7.26 10.90
C THR A 81 -15.42 -6.48 11.93
N ILE A 82 -16.01 -6.24 13.10
CA ILE A 82 -15.34 -5.57 14.23
C ILE A 82 -14.42 -6.57 14.91
N VAL A 83 -13.10 -6.34 14.87
CA VAL A 83 -12.11 -7.18 15.56
C VAL A 83 -11.83 -6.64 16.97
N LYS A 84 -11.78 -5.32 17.11
CA LYS A 84 -11.62 -4.58 18.36
C LYS A 84 -12.35 -3.24 18.21
N GLN A 85 -12.57 -2.53 19.32
CA GLN A 85 -13.24 -1.22 19.33
C GLN A 85 -12.66 -0.21 18.33
N ASN A 86 -11.36 -0.32 18.01
CA ASN A 86 -10.66 0.56 17.09
C ASN A 86 -10.09 -0.14 15.87
N LYS A 87 -10.53 -1.37 15.56
CA LYS A 87 -10.06 -2.16 14.40
C LYS A 87 -11.21 -2.88 13.73
N VAL A 88 -11.28 -2.76 12.41
CA VAL A 88 -12.25 -3.46 11.58
C VAL A 88 -11.57 -4.14 10.40
N LEU A 89 -12.19 -5.18 9.91
CA LEU A 89 -11.87 -5.85 8.66
C LEU A 89 -13.01 -5.62 7.69
N ILE A 90 -12.68 -5.28 6.44
CA ILE A 90 -13.64 -5.15 5.36
C ILE A 90 -13.25 -6.14 4.27
N GLN A 91 -14.08 -7.16 4.09
CA GLN A 91 -13.95 -8.11 3.00
C GLN A 91 -14.61 -7.54 1.75
N THR A 92 -13.90 -7.62 0.61
CA THR A 92 -14.45 -7.28 -0.70
C THR A 92 -14.16 -8.38 -1.70
N ALA A 93 -14.97 -8.44 -2.73
CA ALA A 93 -14.70 -9.22 -3.92
C ALA A 93 -14.55 -8.27 -5.11
N LEU A 94 -13.40 -8.33 -5.76
CA LEU A 94 -13.15 -7.63 -7.02
C LEU A 94 -13.45 -8.59 -8.16
N ILE A 95 -14.40 -8.25 -9.01
CA ILE A 95 -14.80 -9.06 -10.16
C ILE A 95 -14.25 -8.41 -11.43
N SER A 96 -13.31 -9.09 -12.09
CA SER A 96 -12.67 -8.65 -13.32
C SER A 96 -12.73 -9.74 -14.38
N LYS A 97 -13.32 -9.43 -15.53
CA LYS A 97 -13.41 -10.35 -16.68
C LYS A 97 -13.94 -11.75 -16.30
N GLY A 98 -14.92 -11.80 -15.39
CA GLY A 98 -15.51 -13.05 -14.90
C GLY A 98 -14.69 -13.77 -13.81
N THR A 99 -13.52 -13.28 -13.45
CA THR A 99 -12.70 -13.81 -12.33
C THR A 99 -12.96 -12.97 -11.09
N GLN A 100 -13.17 -13.64 -9.97
CA GLN A 100 -13.33 -12.98 -8.67
C GLN A 100 -12.05 -13.08 -7.86
N TYR A 101 -11.58 -11.93 -7.36
CA TYR A 101 -10.42 -11.81 -6.46
C TYR A 101 -10.90 -11.40 -5.08
N SER A 102 -10.49 -12.16 -4.07
CA SER A 102 -10.78 -11.83 -2.67
C SER A 102 -9.80 -10.78 -2.15
N MET A 103 -10.33 -9.72 -1.54
CA MET A 103 -9.52 -8.68 -0.90
C MET A 103 -10.02 -8.44 0.52
N LEU A 104 -9.11 -8.35 1.48
CA LEU A 104 -9.41 -8.06 2.87
C LEU A 104 -8.65 -6.81 3.31
N TYR A 105 -9.37 -5.73 3.61
CA TYR A 105 -8.79 -4.50 4.14
C TYR A 105 -8.79 -4.51 5.66
N LYS A 106 -7.63 -4.21 6.26
CA LYS A 106 -7.46 -4.07 7.71
C LYS A 106 -7.36 -2.60 8.05
N MET A 107 -8.30 -2.12 8.83
CA MET A 107 -8.41 -0.70 9.17
C MET A 107 -8.35 -0.47 10.68
N PHE A 108 -7.87 0.71 11.05
CA PHE A 108 -7.91 1.18 12.42
C PHE A 108 -8.47 2.59 12.49
N LYS A 109 -9.07 2.91 13.65
CA LYS A 109 -9.67 4.22 13.91
C LYS A 109 -8.60 5.21 14.38
N THR A 110 -8.55 6.35 13.74
CA THR A 110 -7.74 7.52 14.14
C THR A 110 -8.67 8.66 14.55
N LYS A 111 -8.11 9.74 15.07
CA LYS A 111 -8.86 10.99 15.31
C LYS A 111 -9.45 11.59 14.03
N ASN A 112 -8.85 11.29 12.88
CA ASN A 112 -9.24 11.79 11.55
C ASN A 112 -10.00 10.74 10.72
N GLY A 113 -10.63 9.74 11.36
CA GLY A 113 -11.39 8.69 10.70
C GLY A 113 -10.63 7.36 10.57
N TRP A 114 -11.21 6.45 9.84
CA TRP A 114 -10.63 5.14 9.60
C TRP A 114 -9.50 5.18 8.57
N ARG A 115 -8.44 4.37 8.80
CA ARG A 115 -7.29 4.26 7.91
C ARG A 115 -6.91 2.81 7.68
N ILE A 116 -6.61 2.47 6.43
CA ILE A 116 -6.07 1.16 6.06
C ILE A 116 -4.60 1.10 6.50
N TYR A 117 -4.23 0.04 7.20
CA TYR A 117 -2.85 -0.23 7.60
C TYR A 117 -2.26 -1.51 7.02
N ASP A 118 -3.07 -2.38 6.42
CA ASP A 118 -2.67 -3.56 5.66
C ASP A 118 -3.85 -4.01 4.82
N PHE A 119 -3.59 -4.72 3.75
CA PHE A 119 -4.63 -5.45 3.03
C PHE A 119 -4.08 -6.77 2.48
N GLU A 120 -4.99 -7.70 2.25
CA GLU A 120 -4.68 -9.01 1.67
C GLU A 120 -5.34 -9.14 0.30
N ILE A 121 -4.62 -9.75 -0.62
CA ILE A 121 -5.14 -10.20 -1.92
C ILE A 121 -5.03 -11.72 -1.91
N GLU A 122 -6.14 -12.42 -2.12
CA GLU A 122 -6.18 -13.89 -2.09
C GLU A 122 -5.54 -14.48 -0.81
N GLY A 123 -5.80 -13.85 0.34
CA GLY A 123 -5.25 -14.27 1.65
C GLY A 123 -3.78 -13.92 1.89
N VAL A 124 -3.11 -13.25 0.96
CA VAL A 124 -1.71 -12.84 1.10
C VAL A 124 -1.62 -11.37 1.53
N SER A 125 -1.12 -11.11 2.74
CA SER A 125 -0.87 -9.76 3.24
C SER A 125 0.25 -9.09 2.45
N ILE A 126 -0.05 -7.90 1.93
CA ILE A 126 0.93 -7.08 1.19
C ILE A 126 2.07 -6.65 2.11
N LEU A 127 1.79 -6.24 3.34
CA LEU A 127 2.85 -5.86 4.28
C LEU A 127 3.73 -7.04 4.69
N ARG A 128 3.18 -8.25 4.79
CA ARG A 128 3.97 -9.45 5.08
C ARG A 128 4.92 -9.77 3.92
N SER A 129 4.46 -9.60 2.69
CA SER A 129 5.29 -9.77 1.50
C SER A 129 6.44 -8.77 1.47
N TYR A 130 6.18 -7.49 1.72
CA TYR A 130 7.23 -6.47 1.85
C TYR A 130 8.20 -6.76 2.99
N ARG A 131 7.71 -7.20 4.14
CA ARG A 131 8.56 -7.56 5.29
C ARG A 131 9.57 -8.66 4.92
N SER A 132 9.14 -9.68 4.20
CA SER A 132 10.04 -10.74 3.72
C SER A 132 11.13 -10.21 2.80
N GLN A 133 10.76 -9.34 1.85
CA GLN A 133 11.70 -8.72 0.91
C GLN A 133 12.70 -7.80 1.65
N TYR A 134 12.22 -6.91 2.52
CA TYR A 134 13.08 -5.99 3.27
C TYR A 134 14.02 -6.72 4.23
N HIS A 135 13.56 -7.79 4.88
CA HIS A 135 14.43 -8.62 5.71
C HIS A 135 15.60 -9.19 4.90
N HIS A 136 15.36 -9.65 3.67
CA HIS A 136 16.42 -10.14 2.78
C HIS A 136 17.44 -9.05 2.43
N PHE A 137 16.99 -7.85 2.06
CA PHE A 137 17.89 -6.73 1.76
C PHE A 137 18.66 -6.25 2.99
N LEU A 138 18.01 -6.18 4.15
CA LEU A 138 18.65 -5.81 5.42
C LEU A 138 19.73 -6.81 5.84
N LYS A 139 19.56 -8.10 5.57
CA LYS A 139 20.61 -9.11 5.81
C LYS A 139 21.82 -8.93 4.89
N LYS A 140 21.61 -8.55 3.64
CA LYS A 140 22.68 -8.42 2.66
C LYS A 140 23.48 -7.10 2.77
N GLY A 141 22.78 -5.99 2.91
CA GLY A 141 23.37 -4.65 2.81
C GLY A 141 23.06 -3.71 3.98
N GLY A 142 22.46 -4.20 5.05
CA GLY A 142 22.05 -3.37 6.17
C GLY A 142 20.99 -2.31 5.79
N ILE A 143 20.86 -1.31 6.64
CA ILE A 143 19.86 -0.23 6.46
C ILE A 143 20.16 0.58 5.20
N GLU A 144 21.41 0.98 5.00
CA GLU A 144 21.81 1.77 3.83
C GLU A 144 21.64 0.99 2.52
N GLY A 145 21.92 -0.31 2.53
CA GLY A 145 21.69 -1.18 1.36
C GLY A 145 20.22 -1.28 1.00
N LEU A 146 19.32 -1.36 1.98
CA LEU A 146 17.87 -1.33 1.74
C LEU A 146 17.43 0.01 1.17
N LEU A 147 17.82 1.13 1.77
CA LEU A 147 17.46 2.46 1.30
C LEU A 147 18.01 2.74 -0.10
N ALA A 148 19.24 2.35 -0.39
CA ALA A 148 19.84 2.48 -1.72
C ALA A 148 19.04 1.68 -2.76
N LYS A 149 18.63 0.45 -2.44
CA LYS A 149 17.81 -0.37 -3.34
C LYS A 149 16.43 0.24 -3.60
N MET A 150 15.81 0.82 -2.59
CA MET A 150 14.52 1.50 -2.75
C MET A 150 14.63 2.75 -3.62
N ARG A 151 15.70 3.55 -3.47
CA ARG A 151 16.00 4.70 -4.37
C ARG A 151 16.16 4.26 -5.81
N GLU A 152 16.96 3.22 -6.06
CA GLU A 152 17.17 2.63 -7.39
C GLU A 152 15.83 2.23 -8.05
N ILE A 153 14.95 1.53 -7.32
CA ILE A 153 13.64 1.11 -7.85
C ILE A 153 12.78 2.34 -8.18
N LYS A 154 12.78 3.37 -7.31
CA LYS A 154 12.05 4.62 -7.54
C LYS A 154 12.53 5.33 -8.80
N GLU A 155 13.85 5.43 -9.01
CA GLU A 155 14.44 6.08 -10.19
C GLU A 155 14.13 5.33 -11.49
N ASN A 156 14.20 4.00 -11.47
CA ASN A 156 13.89 3.17 -12.63
C ASN A 156 12.41 3.22 -13.06
N LYS A 157 11.50 3.55 -12.15
CA LYS A 157 10.06 3.73 -12.47
C LYS A 157 9.72 5.11 -13.03
N LYS A 158 10.64 6.07 -12.98
CA LYS A 158 10.45 7.41 -13.57
C LYS A 158 10.91 7.51 -15.03
N LYS A 159 11.58 6.49 -15.54
CA LYS A 159 12.00 6.35 -16.94
C LYS A 159 10.96 5.57 -17.73
#